data_c5e82e9e16a5513216dd877dbf7da0bb
#
_entry.id   c5e82e9e16a5513216dd877dbf7da0bb
#
_cell.length_a   1.000
_cell.length_b   1.000
_cell.length_c   1.000
_cell.angle_alpha   90.00
_cell.angle_beta   90.00
_cell.angle_gamma   90.00
#
_symmetry.space_group_name_H-M   'P 1'
#
loop_
_entity.id
_entity.type
_entity.pdbx_description
1 polymer ?
#
loop_
_entity_poly.entity_id
_entity_poly.type
_entity_poly.pdbx_seq_one_letter_code
_entity_poly.pdbx_strand_id
1 'polypeptide(L)'
;MNATERFLNYVKFETASDEESASCPSTAGQTVLAEYLAGELKGIGVTDAAYDEDGYVYGHIEASRGYDNAPKIGLIAHMDTSPAVSGKDVKPQIIVFDGKNAPMVDGKYIGEELIVSDKT
;
A
#
# COMPACT_ATOMS: atom_id res chain seq x y z
N MET A 1 3.03 12.29 -8.66
CA MET A 1 1.84 11.49 -8.27
C MET A 1 1.34 11.98 -6.91
N ASN A 2 0.03 12.15 -6.76
CA ASN A 2 -0.61 12.40 -5.47
C ASN A 2 -0.88 11.08 -4.72
N ALA A 3 -1.39 11.13 -3.48
CA ALA A 3 -1.62 9.92 -2.68
C ALA A 3 -2.63 8.95 -3.32
N THR A 4 -3.70 9.46 -3.94
CA THR A 4 -4.70 8.64 -4.62
C THR A 4 -4.10 7.89 -5.81
N GLU A 5 -3.31 8.58 -6.65
CA GLU A 5 -2.64 7.96 -7.80
C GLU A 5 -1.66 6.87 -7.36
N ARG A 6 -0.94 7.08 -6.25
CA ARG A 6 -0.06 6.06 -5.66
C ARG A 6 -0.84 4.85 -5.19
N PHE A 7 -1.89 5.07 -4.42
CA PHE A 7 -2.77 4.01 -3.94
C PHE A 7 -3.34 3.17 -5.10
N LEU A 8 -3.83 3.81 -6.16
CA LEU A 8 -4.33 3.13 -7.36
C LEU A 8 -3.25 2.29 -8.08
N ASN A 9 -1.99 2.60 -7.87
CA ASN A 9 -0.89 1.75 -8.34
C ASN A 9 -0.61 0.59 -7.39
N TYR A 10 -0.63 0.83 -6.08
CA TYR A 10 -0.31 -0.21 -5.09
C TYR A 10 -1.31 -1.36 -5.10
N VAL A 11 -2.60 -1.06 -5.25
CA VAL A 11 -3.66 -2.09 -5.29
C VAL A 11 -3.60 -3.03 -6.51
N LYS A 12 -2.72 -2.77 -7.47
CA LYS A 12 -2.47 -3.66 -8.62
C LYS A 12 -1.53 -4.82 -8.29
N PHE A 13 -0.80 -4.72 -7.19
CA PHE A 13 0.10 -5.78 -6.74
C PHE A 13 -0.70 -6.79 -5.91
N GLU A 14 -0.53 -8.07 -6.22
CA GLU A 14 -1.08 -9.15 -5.43
C GLU A 14 -0.16 -9.41 -4.23
N THR A 15 -0.52 -8.88 -3.08
CA THR A 15 0.30 -8.93 -1.86
C THR A 15 -0.35 -9.71 -0.72
N ALA A 16 -1.36 -10.53 -1.03
CA ALA A 16 -2.00 -11.36 -0.01
C ALA A 16 -0.96 -12.21 0.71
N SER A 17 -1.03 -12.21 2.05
CA SER A 17 -0.18 -13.06 2.88
C SER A 17 -0.59 -14.53 2.76
N ASP A 18 0.35 -15.43 3.03
CA ASP A 18 0.14 -16.87 3.09
C ASP A 18 0.61 -17.37 4.45
N GLU A 19 -0.34 -17.78 5.30
CA GLU A 19 -0.07 -18.25 6.66
C GLU A 19 0.61 -19.62 6.69
N GLU A 20 0.48 -20.40 5.61
CA GLU A 20 1.11 -21.71 5.48
C GLU A 20 2.55 -21.61 4.92
N SER A 21 2.96 -20.44 4.47
CA SER A 21 4.31 -20.23 3.92
C SER A 21 5.36 -20.25 5.03
N ALA A 22 6.45 -20.95 4.79
CA ALA A 22 7.63 -20.94 5.65
C ALA A 22 8.62 -19.82 5.28
N SER A 23 8.34 -19.03 4.23
CA SER A 23 9.21 -17.95 3.78
C SER A 23 8.80 -16.59 4.37
N CYS A 24 9.74 -15.67 4.42
CA CYS A 24 9.52 -14.26 4.68
C CYS A 24 10.18 -13.46 3.54
N PRO A 25 9.42 -12.63 2.81
CA PRO A 25 7.97 -12.48 2.83
C PRO A 25 7.23 -13.77 2.46
N SER A 26 5.98 -13.89 2.89
CA SER A 26 5.19 -15.11 2.68
C SER A 26 4.79 -15.34 1.22
N THR A 27 4.76 -14.31 0.39
CA THR A 27 4.45 -14.40 -1.03
C THR A 27 5.36 -13.50 -1.88
N ALA A 28 5.64 -13.94 -3.11
CA ALA A 28 6.50 -13.21 -4.04
C ALA A 28 5.95 -11.80 -4.42
N GLY A 29 4.63 -11.61 -4.40
CA GLY A 29 4.02 -10.33 -4.69
C GLY A 29 4.41 -9.23 -3.70
N GLN A 30 4.65 -9.60 -2.46
CA GLN A 30 5.14 -8.67 -1.42
C GLN A 30 6.54 -8.15 -1.77
N THR A 31 7.43 -9.02 -2.26
CA THR A 31 8.77 -8.60 -2.72
C THR A 31 8.69 -7.66 -3.92
N VAL A 32 7.80 -7.94 -4.87
CA VAL A 32 7.60 -7.06 -6.05
C VAL A 32 7.12 -5.67 -5.62
N LEU A 33 6.18 -5.60 -4.67
CA LEU A 33 5.75 -4.30 -4.13
C LEU A 33 6.88 -3.62 -3.34
N ALA A 34 7.67 -4.35 -2.57
CA ALA A 34 8.81 -3.80 -1.83
C ALA A 34 9.82 -3.12 -2.75
N GLU A 35 10.18 -3.76 -3.85
CA GLU A 35 11.06 -3.19 -4.88
C GLU A 35 10.48 -1.92 -5.48
N TYR A 36 9.19 -1.96 -5.84
CA TYR A 36 8.48 -0.79 -6.36
C TYR A 36 8.50 0.39 -5.38
N LEU A 37 8.18 0.15 -4.10
CA LEU A 37 8.14 1.18 -3.06
C LEU A 37 9.54 1.76 -2.78
N ALA A 38 10.58 0.94 -2.74
CA ALA A 38 11.95 1.43 -2.58
C ALA A 38 12.35 2.37 -3.73
N GLY A 39 11.98 2.01 -4.98
CA GLY A 39 12.19 2.87 -6.14
C GLY A 39 11.41 4.18 -6.06
N GLU A 40 10.15 4.13 -5.63
CA GLU A 40 9.30 5.31 -5.48
C GLU A 40 9.80 6.25 -4.38
N LEU A 41 10.22 5.71 -3.24
CA LEU A 41 10.82 6.49 -2.15
C LEU A 41 12.06 7.24 -2.62
N LYS A 42 12.95 6.59 -3.38
CA LYS A 42 14.10 7.28 -4.00
C LYS A 42 13.66 8.41 -4.92
N GLY A 43 12.61 8.17 -5.71
CA GLY A 43 12.06 9.16 -6.63
C GLY A 43 11.48 10.41 -5.96
N ILE A 44 11.12 10.33 -4.68
CA ILE A 44 10.63 11.46 -3.88
C ILE A 44 11.70 12.05 -2.93
N GLY A 45 12.95 11.58 -3.03
CA GLY A 45 14.08 12.16 -2.31
C GLY A 45 14.57 11.39 -1.09
N VAL A 46 14.01 10.21 -0.79
CA VAL A 46 14.53 9.30 0.25
C VAL A 46 15.65 8.47 -0.38
N THR A 47 16.84 9.04 -0.46
CA THR A 47 17.94 8.53 -1.30
C THR A 47 18.53 7.20 -0.82
N ASP A 48 18.41 6.89 0.46
CA ASP A 48 18.87 5.65 1.08
C ASP A 48 17.80 4.56 1.13
N ALA A 49 16.61 4.83 0.57
CA ALA A 49 15.53 3.84 0.56
C ALA A 49 15.99 2.51 -0.05
N ALA A 50 15.72 1.43 0.65
CA ALA A 50 16.09 0.08 0.26
C ALA A 50 15.03 -0.92 0.76
N TYR A 51 15.07 -2.13 0.25
CA TYR A 51 14.37 -3.26 0.84
C TYR A 51 15.36 -4.41 1.10
N ASP A 52 15.06 -5.23 2.08
CA ASP A 52 15.89 -6.37 2.46
C ASP A 52 15.29 -7.72 2.02
N GLU A 53 15.95 -8.80 2.37
CA GLU A 53 15.54 -10.16 2.02
C GLU A 53 14.26 -10.62 2.73
N ASP A 54 13.93 -10.01 3.86
CA ASP A 54 12.71 -10.23 4.62
C ASP A 54 11.53 -9.37 4.11
N GLY A 55 11.76 -8.53 3.09
CA GLY A 55 10.74 -7.71 2.45
C GLY A 55 10.45 -6.39 3.15
N TYR A 56 11.23 -6.01 4.16
CA TYR A 56 11.08 -4.68 4.78
C TYR A 56 11.60 -3.59 3.86
N VAL A 57 10.78 -2.58 3.64
CA VAL A 57 11.19 -1.35 2.93
C VAL A 57 11.44 -0.27 3.96
N TYR A 58 12.60 0.34 3.91
CA TYR A 58 12.99 1.40 4.84
C TYR A 58 13.79 2.48 4.13
N GLY A 59 13.84 3.62 4.77
CA GLY A 59 14.60 4.78 4.37
C GLY A 59 14.43 5.88 5.40
N HIS A 60 15.25 6.90 5.36
CA HIS A 60 15.11 7.99 6.29
C HIS A 60 15.18 9.36 5.60
N ILE A 61 14.62 10.33 6.27
CA ILE A 61 14.67 11.74 5.89
C ILE A 61 15.50 12.45 6.94
N GLU A 62 16.57 13.11 6.51
CA GLU A 62 17.44 13.86 7.38
C GLU A 62 16.67 15.00 8.09
N ALA A 63 17.18 15.36 9.26
CA ALA A 63 16.65 16.49 9.99
C ALA A 63 16.73 17.78 9.16
N SER A 64 15.72 18.63 9.28
CA SER A 64 15.79 19.97 8.73
C SER A 64 16.93 20.77 9.39
N ARG A 65 17.54 21.66 8.63
CA ARG A 65 18.65 22.48 9.11
C ARG A 65 18.34 23.15 10.46
N GLY A 66 19.17 22.93 11.45
CA GLY A 66 19.03 23.45 12.81
C GLY A 66 18.16 22.60 13.75
N TYR A 67 17.70 21.41 13.30
CA TYR A 67 16.90 20.47 14.08
C TYR A 67 17.60 19.12 14.29
N ASP A 68 18.92 19.07 14.19
CA ASP A 68 19.72 17.83 14.29
C ASP A 68 19.51 17.07 15.59
N ASN A 69 19.10 17.75 16.65
CA ASN A 69 18.80 17.18 17.97
C ASN A 69 17.31 16.93 18.22
N ALA A 70 16.46 17.12 17.21
CA ALA A 70 15.04 16.83 17.35
C ALA A 70 14.78 15.32 17.54
N PRO A 71 13.72 14.93 18.27
CA PRO A 71 13.34 13.54 18.40
C PRO A 71 13.08 12.91 17.02
N LYS A 72 13.59 11.70 16.82
CA LYS A 72 13.29 10.91 15.61
C LYS A 72 11.90 10.34 15.68
N ILE A 73 11.17 10.40 14.58
CA ILE A 73 9.82 9.84 14.43
C ILE A 73 9.89 8.71 13.40
N GLY A 74 9.40 7.53 13.78
CA GLY A 74 9.22 6.41 12.86
C GLY A 74 7.79 6.33 12.37
N LEU A 75 7.61 6.13 11.06
CA LEU A 75 6.33 5.82 10.44
C LEU A 75 6.38 4.38 9.94
N ILE A 76 5.37 3.59 10.27
CA ILE A 76 5.29 2.17 9.92
C ILE A 76 3.97 1.93 9.21
N ALA A 77 4.03 1.21 8.09
CA ALA A 77 2.85 0.74 7.35
C ALA A 77 3.13 -0.66 6.80
N HIS A 78 2.15 -1.58 6.89
CA HIS A 78 2.29 -2.90 6.31
C HIS A 78 1.99 -2.88 4.81
N MET A 79 2.58 -3.83 4.07
CA MET A 79 2.45 -3.95 2.61
C MET A 79 1.55 -5.11 2.20
N ASP A 80 1.42 -6.12 3.05
CA ASP A 80 0.60 -7.27 2.79
C ASP A 80 -0.90 -6.96 2.93
N THR A 81 -1.70 -7.76 2.26
CA THR A 81 -3.15 -7.76 2.39
C THR A 81 -3.62 -9.08 3.01
N SER A 82 -4.81 -9.04 3.62
CA SER A 82 -5.41 -10.25 4.20
C SER A 82 -5.71 -11.30 3.13
N PRO A 83 -5.41 -12.58 3.36
CA PRO A 83 -5.77 -13.66 2.44
C PRO A 83 -7.27 -13.97 2.42
N ALA A 84 -8.07 -13.36 3.32
CA ALA A 84 -9.51 -13.58 3.38
C ALA A 84 -10.26 -13.12 2.12
N VAL A 85 -9.67 -12.18 1.36
CA VAL A 85 -10.20 -11.71 0.06
C VAL A 85 -9.05 -11.69 -0.94
N SER A 86 -9.30 -12.17 -2.16
CA SER A 86 -8.29 -12.16 -3.21
C SER A 86 -7.82 -10.74 -3.55
N GLY A 87 -6.52 -10.52 -3.55
CA GLY A 87 -5.88 -9.28 -4.04
C GLY A 87 -5.50 -9.34 -5.52
N LYS A 88 -5.92 -10.41 -6.23
CA LYS A 88 -5.58 -10.62 -7.63
C LYS A 88 -6.51 -9.82 -8.56
N ASP A 89 -5.92 -9.24 -9.60
CA ASP A 89 -6.64 -8.52 -10.66
C ASP A 89 -7.60 -7.43 -10.14
N VAL A 90 -7.23 -6.74 -9.06
CA VAL A 90 -8.02 -5.65 -8.48
C VAL A 90 -8.21 -4.54 -9.51
N LYS A 91 -9.47 -4.16 -9.75
CA LYS A 91 -9.87 -3.08 -10.67
C LYS A 91 -10.43 -1.91 -9.86
N PRO A 92 -9.58 -0.99 -9.38
CA PRO A 92 -10.02 0.11 -8.55
C PRO A 92 -10.94 1.05 -9.34
N GLN A 93 -12.00 1.52 -8.69
CA GLN A 93 -12.93 2.51 -9.25
C GLN A 93 -12.95 3.75 -8.37
N ILE A 94 -12.94 4.92 -9.00
CA ILE A 94 -13.08 6.20 -8.30
C ILE A 94 -14.57 6.56 -8.33
N ILE A 95 -15.17 6.66 -7.15
CA ILE A 95 -16.57 7.01 -6.99
C ILE A 95 -16.66 8.34 -6.27
N VAL A 96 -17.49 9.24 -6.78
CA VAL A 96 -17.79 10.52 -6.12
C VAL A 96 -18.97 10.30 -5.18
N PHE A 97 -18.73 10.49 -3.91
CA PHE A 97 -19.78 10.45 -2.88
C PHE A 97 -20.25 11.86 -2.54
N ASP A 98 -21.51 12.13 -2.71
CA ASP A 98 -22.13 13.46 -2.47
C ASP A 98 -22.53 13.69 -1.01
N GLY A 99 -22.27 12.73 -0.13
CA GLY A 99 -22.62 12.77 1.30
C GLY A 99 -24.09 12.44 1.61
N LYS A 100 -24.90 12.14 0.62
CA LYS A 100 -26.34 11.88 0.79
C LYS A 100 -26.77 10.51 0.29
N ASN A 101 -26.24 10.09 -0.84
CA ASN A 101 -26.59 8.82 -1.46
C ASN A 101 -25.36 7.94 -1.53
N ALA A 102 -25.44 6.76 -0.92
CA ALA A 102 -24.38 5.78 -1.11
C ALA A 102 -24.38 5.36 -2.59
N PRO A 103 -23.27 5.52 -3.33
CA PRO A 103 -23.19 5.07 -4.69
C PRO A 103 -23.38 3.55 -4.74
N MET A 104 -24.01 3.05 -5.79
CA MET A 104 -24.14 1.62 -6.04
C MET A 104 -23.05 1.17 -7.00
N VAL A 105 -22.32 0.11 -6.62
CA VAL A 105 -21.43 -0.62 -7.51
C VAL A 105 -21.91 -2.06 -7.55
N ASP A 106 -22.15 -2.58 -8.75
CA ASP A 106 -22.66 -3.94 -8.98
C ASP A 106 -23.93 -4.29 -8.17
N GLY A 107 -24.83 -3.32 -8.01
CA GLY A 107 -26.08 -3.50 -7.28
C GLY A 107 -25.94 -3.52 -5.76
N LYS A 108 -24.76 -3.20 -5.21
CA LYS A 108 -24.52 -3.07 -3.78
C LYS A 108 -24.30 -1.62 -3.40
N TYR A 109 -24.85 -1.21 -2.28
CA TYR A 109 -24.54 0.10 -1.70
C TYR A 109 -23.13 0.09 -1.15
N ILE A 110 -22.35 1.11 -1.52
CA ILE A 110 -21.15 1.49 -0.79
C ILE A 110 -21.64 2.36 0.36
N GLY A 111 -22.04 1.70 1.43
CA GLY A 111 -22.59 2.32 2.62
C GLY A 111 -21.60 2.28 3.77
N GLU A 112 -22.07 2.10 4.99
CA GLU A 112 -21.33 2.15 6.25
C GLU A 112 -20.12 1.22 6.34
N GLU A 113 -19.96 0.27 5.42
CA GLU A 113 -18.75 -0.51 5.21
C GLU A 113 -18.19 -0.23 3.82
N LEU A 114 -16.93 0.16 3.75
CA LEU A 114 -16.20 0.28 2.50
C LEU A 114 -15.95 -1.13 1.95
N ILE A 115 -16.92 -1.68 1.23
CA ILE A 115 -16.75 -2.96 0.57
C ILE A 115 -16.02 -2.69 -0.74
N VAL A 116 -14.72 -2.94 -0.76
CA VAL A 116 -13.97 -3.07 -2.01
C VAL A 116 -14.38 -4.39 -2.63
N SER A 117 -15.36 -4.38 -3.54
CA SER A 117 -15.71 -5.58 -4.28
C SER A 117 -14.80 -5.71 -5.49
N ASP A 118 -14.18 -6.85 -5.63
CA ASP A 118 -13.27 -7.24 -6.72
C ASP A 118 -14.03 -7.82 -7.93
N LYS A 119 -15.30 -7.49 -8.08
CA LYS A 119 -16.08 -8.05 -9.21
C LYS A 119 -16.23 -7.08 -10.36
N THR A 120 -15.64 -7.42 -11.44
CA THR A 120 -16.18 -7.42 -12.78
C THR A 120 -15.72 -8.52 -13.57
#